data_77322b67a2761b7a44b4c28705981d43
#
_entry.id   77322b67a2761b7a44b4c28705981d43
#
_cell.length_a   1.000
_cell.length_b   1.000
_cell.length_c   1.000
_cell.angle_alpha   90.00
_cell.angle_beta   90.00
_cell.angle_gamma   90.00
#
_symmetry.space_group_name_H-M   'P 1'
#
loop_
_entity.id
_entity.type
_entity.pdbx_description
1 polymer ?
#
loop_
_entity_poly.entity_id
_entity_poly.type
_entity_poly.pdbx_seq_one_letter_code
_entity_poly.pdbx_strand_id
1 'polypeptide(L)'
;MNAESGSAVEVFRTVSVPLTQARAFALFTTRMTEFWLKEHSIGASELAEVVVEPRNGGRWFERGVDGKECQWGRVAAWDPPRKVLLLWQIGVDWQFDPEFETEVEVTFSEDGLDRTRVDLRHRNLQRYGDKTDQMRAIFDDPAGWTGTLAGFVDLADAQATSLH
;
A
#
# COMPACT_ATOMS: atom_id res chain seq x y z
N MET A 1 -7.65 -2.24 -31.47
CA MET A 1 -7.42 -1.95 -30.73
C MET A 1 -7.64 -2.21 -29.86
N ASN A 2 -7.58 -2.36 -29.58
CA ASN A 2 -7.66 -2.44 -28.66
C ASN A 2 -7.89 -2.09 -27.61
N ALA A 3 -8.23 -2.41 -27.53
CA ALA A 3 -8.63 -1.88 -26.67
C ALA A 3 -8.32 -1.92 -25.42
N GLU A 4 -8.18 -2.08 -25.16
CA GLU A 4 -7.86 -1.98 -24.17
C GLU A 4 -6.93 -1.65 -23.67
N SER A 5 -6.54 -1.63 -24.32
CA SER A 5 -5.26 -1.18 -23.96
C SER A 5 -5.30 -0.05 -22.98
N GLY A 6 -6.11 0.90 -23.10
CA GLY A 6 -6.18 2.00 -22.16
C GLY A 6 -6.73 1.62 -20.79
N SER A 7 -7.22 0.39 -20.64
CA SER A 7 -7.88 0.01 -19.39
C SER A 7 -6.93 -0.41 -18.29
N ALA A 8 -5.64 -0.58 -18.59
CA ALA A 8 -4.68 -1.10 -17.61
C ALA A 8 -3.76 0.00 -17.08
N VAL A 9 -4.32 1.08 -16.58
CA VAL A 9 -3.51 2.16 -16.01
C VAL A 9 -3.11 1.78 -14.60
N GLU A 10 -1.81 1.68 -14.36
CA GLU A 10 -1.30 1.24 -13.07
C GLU A 10 0.08 1.81 -12.78
N VAL A 11 0.46 1.74 -11.50
CA VAL A 11 1.82 2.00 -11.03
C VAL A 11 2.32 0.68 -10.45
N PHE A 12 3.48 0.22 -10.90
CA PHE A 12 4.07 -1.03 -10.47
C PHE A 12 5.44 -0.78 -9.85
N ARG A 13 5.71 -1.43 -8.71
CA ARG A 13 7.01 -1.37 -8.04
C ARG A 13 7.36 -2.75 -7.50
N THR A 14 8.65 -3.02 -7.46
CA THR A 14 9.15 -4.27 -6.88
C THR A 14 10.35 -3.95 -6.00
N VAL A 15 10.41 -4.63 -4.85
CA VAL A 15 11.55 -4.51 -3.95
C VAL A 15 11.87 -5.91 -3.41
N SER A 16 13.06 -6.05 -2.84
CA SER A 16 13.49 -7.30 -2.22
C SER A 16 13.90 -7.01 -0.78
N VAL A 17 13.49 -7.87 0.15
CA VAL A 17 13.79 -7.67 1.57
C VAL A 17 14.41 -8.92 2.15
N PRO A 18 15.33 -8.79 3.14
CA PRO A 18 16.04 -9.93 3.75
C PRO A 18 15.23 -10.57 4.86
N LEU A 19 14.01 -10.98 4.55
CA LEU A 19 13.09 -11.61 5.49
C LEU A 19 12.43 -12.79 4.79
N THR A 20 11.98 -13.76 5.58
CA THR A 20 11.15 -14.84 5.03
C THR A 20 9.83 -14.28 4.53
N GLN A 21 9.16 -15.04 3.68
CA GLN A 21 7.88 -14.61 3.11
C GLN A 21 6.88 -14.26 4.21
N ALA A 22 6.77 -15.11 5.23
CA ALA A 22 5.80 -14.87 6.32
C ALA A 22 6.13 -13.62 7.11
N ARG A 23 7.42 -13.36 7.35
CA ARG A 23 7.83 -12.19 8.10
C ARG A 23 7.68 -10.92 7.29
N ALA A 24 7.96 -10.99 5.98
CA ALA A 24 7.79 -9.84 5.10
C ALA A 24 6.31 -9.44 5.04
N PHE A 25 5.43 -10.42 4.89
CA PHE A 25 4.00 -10.18 4.88
C PHE A 25 3.53 -9.54 6.18
N ALA A 26 3.95 -10.12 7.32
CA ALA A 26 3.55 -9.60 8.62
C ALA A 26 4.05 -8.18 8.84
N LEU A 27 5.30 -7.92 8.47
CA LEU A 27 5.89 -6.59 8.64
C LEU A 27 5.13 -5.55 7.84
N PHE A 28 4.85 -5.86 6.57
CA PHE A 28 4.14 -4.92 5.69
C PHE A 28 2.75 -4.60 6.23
N THR A 29 2.03 -5.62 6.66
CA THR A 29 0.62 -5.46 7.03
C THR A 29 0.40 -4.97 8.45
N THR A 30 1.30 -5.31 9.39
CA THR A 30 1.09 -4.93 10.79
C THR A 30 1.88 -3.70 11.22
N ARG A 31 2.89 -3.31 10.46
CA ARG A 31 3.75 -2.19 10.85
C ARG A 31 3.80 -1.08 9.81
N MET A 32 2.72 -0.93 9.06
CA MET A 32 2.63 0.11 8.03
C MET A 32 2.83 1.51 8.61
N THR A 33 2.45 1.72 9.85
CA THR A 33 2.68 2.99 10.55
C THR A 33 4.13 3.44 10.46
N GLU A 34 5.06 2.48 10.55
CA GLU A 34 6.48 2.82 10.68
C GLU A 34 7.14 3.17 9.35
N PHE A 35 6.54 2.79 8.23
CA PHE A 35 7.13 3.10 6.92
C PHE A 35 6.25 3.98 6.05
N TRP A 36 5.03 4.30 6.48
CA TRP A 36 4.17 5.20 5.70
C TRP A 36 4.68 6.63 5.82
N LEU A 37 4.69 7.34 4.71
CA LEU A 37 5.16 8.73 4.69
C LEU A 37 4.08 9.61 5.33
N LYS A 38 4.44 10.29 6.42
CA LYS A 38 3.46 11.06 7.18
C LYS A 38 2.82 12.19 6.39
N GLU A 39 3.53 12.72 5.41
CA GLU A 39 2.99 13.78 4.55
C GLU A 39 1.88 13.28 3.64
N HIS A 40 1.64 11.97 3.59
CA HIS A 40 0.56 11.39 2.80
C HIS A 40 -0.66 11.04 3.64
N SER A 41 -0.75 11.59 4.84
CA SER A 41 -1.93 11.50 5.66
C SER A 41 -3.06 12.35 5.07
N ILE A 42 -4.30 11.89 5.19
CA ILE A 42 -5.47 12.65 4.74
C ILE A 42 -6.27 13.24 5.88
N GLY A 43 -5.91 12.89 7.13
CA GLY A 43 -6.61 13.43 8.29
C GLY A 43 -6.18 14.85 8.60
N ALA A 44 -7.03 15.55 9.37
CA ALA A 44 -6.76 16.93 9.73
C ALA A 44 -5.66 17.05 10.79
N SER A 45 -5.46 16.00 11.59
CA SER A 45 -4.43 16.01 12.62
C SER A 45 -3.21 15.22 12.16
N GLU A 46 -2.14 15.36 12.95
CA GLU A 46 -0.91 14.60 12.65
C GLU A 46 -1.19 13.10 12.70
N LEU A 47 -0.56 12.36 11.78
CA LEU A 47 -0.72 10.92 11.68
C LEU A 47 -0.11 10.21 12.89
N ALA A 48 -0.91 9.41 13.59
CA ALA A 48 -0.42 8.59 14.71
C ALA A 48 -0.18 7.15 14.26
N GLU A 49 -1.11 6.57 13.49
CA GLU A 49 -0.92 5.20 13.02
C GLU A 49 -1.71 4.91 11.75
N VAL A 50 -1.24 3.91 11.00
CA VAL A 50 -1.91 3.36 9.82
C VAL A 50 -2.25 1.91 10.16
N VAL A 51 -3.50 1.52 9.97
CA VAL A 51 -4.00 0.20 10.36
C VAL A 51 -4.58 -0.54 9.17
N VAL A 52 -4.15 -1.78 9.01
CA VAL A 52 -4.77 -2.74 8.09
C VAL A 52 -5.37 -3.83 8.95
N GLU A 53 -6.69 -3.94 8.98
CA GLU A 53 -7.34 -4.98 9.76
C GLU A 53 -7.11 -6.33 9.09
N PRO A 54 -6.62 -7.34 9.81
CA PRO A 54 -6.09 -8.56 9.19
C PRO A 54 -7.19 -9.59 8.87
N ARG A 55 -8.07 -9.24 7.93
CA ARG A 55 -9.13 -10.14 7.49
C ARG A 55 -9.77 -9.64 6.22
N ASN A 56 -10.42 -10.52 5.49
CA ASN A 56 -11.24 -10.12 4.35
C ASN A 56 -12.35 -9.19 4.83
N GLY A 57 -12.53 -8.08 4.14
CA GLY A 57 -13.53 -7.10 4.53
C GLY A 57 -13.08 -6.15 5.62
N GLY A 58 -11.86 -6.31 6.15
CA GLY A 58 -11.33 -5.41 7.15
C GLY A 58 -11.12 -4.00 6.60
N ARG A 59 -10.95 -3.04 7.49
CA ARG A 59 -10.73 -1.65 7.09
C ARG A 59 -9.26 -1.37 6.93
N TRP A 60 -8.95 -0.38 6.09
CA TRP A 60 -7.62 0.18 5.92
C TRP A 60 -7.79 1.67 6.21
N PHE A 61 -7.17 2.14 7.28
CA PHE A 61 -7.44 3.50 7.75
C PHE A 61 -6.25 4.09 8.49
N GLU A 62 -6.31 5.41 8.67
CA GLU A 62 -5.34 6.11 9.52
C GLU A 62 -6.03 6.61 10.78
N ARG A 63 -5.23 6.75 11.85
CA ARG A 63 -5.70 7.39 13.09
C ARG A 63 -4.75 8.54 13.40
N GLY A 64 -5.32 9.71 13.68
CA GLY A 64 -4.54 10.88 14.06
C GLY A 64 -4.23 10.89 15.54
N VAL A 65 -3.33 11.78 15.94
CA VAL A 65 -2.97 11.94 17.36
C VAL A 65 -4.16 12.36 18.22
N ASP A 66 -5.20 12.94 17.60
CA ASP A 66 -6.43 13.30 18.31
C ASP A 66 -7.41 12.13 18.43
N GLY A 67 -7.03 10.96 17.94
CA GLY A 67 -7.86 9.75 18.01
C GLY A 67 -8.85 9.59 16.87
N LYS A 68 -8.97 10.57 15.99
CA LYS A 68 -9.92 10.49 14.88
C LYS A 68 -9.39 9.58 13.79
N GLU A 69 -10.31 8.78 13.21
CA GLU A 69 -9.98 7.84 12.17
C GLU A 69 -10.43 8.37 10.81
N CYS A 70 -9.59 8.16 9.81
CA CYS A 70 -9.93 8.46 8.41
C CYS A 70 -9.73 7.19 7.61
N GLN A 71 -10.81 6.62 7.10
CA GLN A 71 -10.73 5.39 6.32
C GLN A 71 -10.12 5.68 4.94
N TRP A 72 -9.25 4.78 4.49
CA TRP A 72 -8.64 4.84 3.15
C TRP A 72 -9.28 3.84 2.21
N GLY A 73 -9.77 2.73 2.76
CA GLY A 73 -10.32 1.67 1.97
C GLY A 73 -10.57 0.45 2.82
N ARG A 74 -10.44 -0.72 2.20
CA ARG A 74 -10.67 -1.98 2.91
C ARG A 74 -9.81 -3.08 2.33
N VAL A 75 -9.80 -4.22 3.01
CA VAL A 75 -9.08 -5.41 2.58
C VAL A 75 -10.01 -6.24 1.73
N ALA A 76 -9.73 -6.33 0.43
CA ALA A 76 -10.55 -7.13 -0.47
C ALA A 76 -10.17 -8.61 -0.39
N ALA A 77 -8.87 -8.90 -0.17
CA ALA A 77 -8.40 -10.27 -0.02
C ALA A 77 -7.26 -10.32 0.95
N TRP A 78 -7.35 -11.22 1.91
CA TRP A 78 -6.33 -11.44 2.93
C TRP A 78 -5.83 -12.88 2.76
N ASP A 79 -4.65 -13.04 2.17
CA ASP A 79 -4.11 -14.37 1.82
C ASP A 79 -2.66 -14.50 2.28
N PRO A 80 -2.42 -14.57 3.61
CA PRO A 80 -1.07 -14.69 4.13
C PRO A 80 -0.48 -16.06 3.80
N PRO A 81 0.81 -16.18 3.56
CA PRO A 81 1.79 -15.10 3.52
C PRO A 81 2.05 -14.57 2.11
N ARG A 82 1.17 -14.83 1.17
CA ARG A 82 1.43 -14.62 -0.25
C ARG A 82 0.96 -13.29 -0.78
N LYS A 83 -0.21 -12.82 -0.32
CA LYS A 83 -0.83 -11.66 -0.96
C LYS A 83 -1.81 -10.95 -0.04
N VAL A 84 -1.86 -9.63 -0.18
CA VAL A 84 -2.95 -8.82 0.34
C VAL A 84 -3.44 -7.94 -0.80
N LEU A 85 -4.75 -7.88 -0.98
CA LEU A 85 -5.36 -6.98 -1.96
C LEU A 85 -6.12 -5.91 -1.20
N LEU A 86 -5.64 -4.69 -1.31
CA LEU A 86 -6.24 -3.54 -0.64
C LEU A 86 -7.02 -2.72 -1.67
N LEU A 87 -8.13 -2.17 -1.23
CA LEU A 87 -8.88 -1.23 -2.05
C LEU A 87 -8.54 0.17 -1.59
N TRP A 88 -8.10 0.99 -2.53
CA TRP A 88 -7.79 2.39 -2.29
C TRP A 88 -9.03 3.18 -2.69
N GLN A 89 -9.73 3.71 -1.70
CA GLN A 89 -11.03 4.36 -1.90
C GLN A 89 -10.96 5.86 -1.61
N ILE A 90 -9.83 6.46 -2.00
CA ILE A 90 -9.63 7.90 -1.85
C ILE A 90 -9.73 8.55 -3.22
N GLY A 91 -10.65 9.49 -3.35
CA GLY A 91 -10.88 10.18 -4.61
C GLY A 91 -9.86 11.27 -4.91
N VAL A 92 -10.11 12.02 -5.98
CA VAL A 92 -9.22 13.10 -6.39
C VAL A 92 -9.17 14.24 -5.38
N ASP A 93 -10.18 14.33 -4.53
CA ASP A 93 -10.25 15.34 -3.47
C ASP A 93 -9.54 14.88 -2.20
N TRP A 94 -8.88 13.74 -2.25
CA TRP A 94 -8.15 13.14 -1.12
C TRP A 94 -9.07 12.81 0.06
N GLN A 95 -10.32 12.50 -0.24
CA GLN A 95 -11.28 12.07 0.76
C GLN A 95 -11.78 10.67 0.45
N PHE A 96 -12.12 9.95 1.52
CA PHE A 96 -12.65 8.59 1.40
C PHE A 96 -14.04 8.63 0.74
N ASP A 97 -14.24 7.75 -0.24
CA ASP A 97 -15.51 7.58 -0.93
C ASP A 97 -15.80 6.08 -1.01
N PRO A 98 -16.80 5.59 -0.27
CA PRO A 98 -17.08 4.15 -0.25
C PRO A 98 -17.56 3.59 -1.59
N GLU A 99 -17.96 4.46 -2.53
CA GLU A 99 -18.41 4.02 -3.85
C GLU A 99 -17.32 4.08 -4.90
N PHE A 100 -16.13 4.53 -4.52
CA PHE A 100 -14.99 4.60 -5.41
C PHE A 100 -13.93 3.61 -4.95
N GLU A 101 -13.25 2.96 -5.89
CA GLU A 101 -12.13 2.10 -5.52
C GLU A 101 -11.15 1.92 -6.67
N THR A 102 -9.88 1.90 -6.31
CA THR A 102 -8.81 1.35 -7.13
C THR A 102 -8.18 0.23 -6.32
N GLU A 103 -7.29 -0.54 -6.92
CA GLU A 103 -6.75 -1.73 -6.25
C GLU A 103 -5.25 -1.58 -6.01
N VAL A 104 -4.82 -1.96 -4.80
CA VAL A 104 -3.40 -2.05 -4.45
C VAL A 104 -3.14 -3.52 -4.12
N GLU A 105 -2.53 -4.23 -5.05
CA GLU A 105 -2.20 -5.63 -4.86
C GLU A 105 -0.74 -5.75 -4.45
N VAL A 106 -0.47 -6.41 -3.34
CA VAL A 106 0.88 -6.62 -2.85
C VAL A 106 1.10 -8.12 -2.73
N THR A 107 2.06 -8.64 -3.51
CA THR A 107 2.39 -10.07 -3.50
C THR A 107 3.79 -10.27 -2.94
N PHE A 108 3.94 -11.37 -2.20
CA PHE A 108 5.17 -11.71 -1.51
C PHE A 108 5.64 -13.07 -2.01
N SER A 109 6.78 -13.10 -2.69
CA SER A 109 7.30 -14.32 -3.31
C SER A 109 8.67 -14.66 -2.74
N GLU A 110 8.87 -15.92 -2.41
CA GLU A 110 10.19 -16.38 -1.94
C GLU A 110 11.22 -16.12 -3.04
N ASP A 111 12.35 -15.56 -2.66
CA ASP A 111 13.41 -15.18 -3.59
C ASP A 111 14.77 -15.58 -3.01
N GLY A 112 14.88 -16.83 -2.63
CA GLY A 112 16.08 -17.35 -2.01
C GLY A 112 15.90 -17.52 -0.51
N LEU A 113 16.95 -18.00 0.15
CA LEU A 113 16.92 -18.26 1.58
C LEU A 113 16.77 -16.95 2.34
N ASP A 114 15.72 -16.87 3.17
CA ASP A 114 15.45 -15.69 4.00
C ASP A 114 15.38 -14.39 3.21
N ARG A 115 14.86 -14.46 1.99
CA ARG A 115 14.70 -13.30 1.15
C ARG A 115 13.37 -13.38 0.42
N THR A 116 12.69 -12.24 0.31
CA THR A 116 11.37 -12.17 -0.30
C THR A 116 11.32 -11.01 -1.29
N ARG A 117 10.77 -11.27 -2.46
CA ARG A 117 10.45 -10.23 -3.42
C ARG A 117 9.03 -9.74 -3.14
N VAL A 118 8.87 -8.45 -3.09
CA VAL A 118 7.58 -7.81 -2.83
C VAL A 118 7.20 -6.98 -4.05
N ASP A 119 6.11 -7.35 -4.69
CA ASP A 119 5.59 -6.64 -5.86
C ASP A 119 4.33 -5.89 -5.45
N LEU A 120 4.32 -4.59 -5.70
CA LEU A 120 3.16 -3.74 -5.44
C LEU A 120 2.62 -3.22 -6.77
N ARG A 121 1.32 -3.36 -6.96
CA ARG A 121 0.66 -2.93 -8.18
C ARG A 121 -0.59 -2.14 -7.78
N HIS A 122 -0.56 -0.82 -8.01
CA HIS A 122 -1.73 0.03 -7.80
C HIS A 122 -2.38 0.20 -9.18
N ARG A 123 -3.51 -0.42 -9.37
CA ARG A 123 -4.12 -0.54 -10.69
C ARG A 123 -5.55 -0.01 -10.70
N ASN A 124 -6.12 0.04 -11.90
CA ASN A 124 -7.46 0.58 -12.14
C ASN A 124 -7.50 2.09 -11.95
N LEU A 125 -6.37 2.75 -12.21
CA LEU A 125 -6.29 4.21 -12.04
C LEU A 125 -7.13 4.95 -13.09
N GLN A 126 -7.54 4.27 -14.16
CA GLN A 126 -8.45 4.85 -15.14
C GLN A 126 -9.81 5.23 -14.52
N ARG A 127 -10.10 4.68 -13.33
CA ARG A 127 -11.33 5.03 -12.61
C ARG A 127 -11.35 6.48 -12.14
N TYR A 128 -10.20 7.14 -12.12
CA TYR A 128 -10.14 8.57 -11.81
C TYR A 128 -10.63 9.45 -12.97
N GLY A 129 -10.98 8.85 -14.11
CA GLY A 129 -11.53 9.58 -15.24
C GLY A 129 -10.54 10.56 -15.85
N ASP A 130 -10.95 11.80 -16.00
CA ASP A 130 -10.07 12.81 -16.61
C ASP A 130 -8.93 13.24 -15.69
N LYS A 131 -8.90 12.76 -14.44
CA LYS A 131 -7.81 13.03 -13.51
C LYS A 131 -6.82 11.88 -13.43
N THR A 132 -6.99 10.83 -14.27
CA THR A 132 -6.14 9.65 -14.22
C THR A 132 -4.66 9.99 -14.35
N ASP A 133 -4.29 10.81 -15.33
CA ASP A 133 -2.88 11.13 -15.55
C ASP A 133 -2.30 11.88 -14.35
N GLN A 134 -3.07 12.80 -13.79
CA GLN A 134 -2.65 13.57 -12.61
C GLN A 134 -2.44 12.64 -11.41
N MET A 135 -3.38 11.75 -11.15
CA MET A 135 -3.30 10.86 -10.00
C MET A 135 -2.18 9.83 -10.20
N ARG A 136 -2.05 9.31 -11.42
CA ARG A 136 -0.97 8.36 -11.71
C ARG A 136 0.39 9.00 -11.47
N ALA A 137 0.56 10.25 -11.88
CA ALA A 137 1.83 10.96 -11.68
C ALA A 137 2.15 11.09 -10.19
N ILE A 138 1.14 11.32 -9.36
CA ILE A 138 1.33 11.43 -7.91
C ILE A 138 1.79 10.10 -7.32
N PHE A 139 1.13 9.00 -7.68
CA PHE A 139 1.50 7.69 -7.16
C PHE A 139 2.85 7.22 -7.70
N ASP A 140 3.20 7.65 -8.91
CA ASP A 140 4.43 7.26 -9.58
C ASP A 140 5.63 8.14 -9.20
N ASP A 141 5.37 9.22 -8.48
CA ASP A 141 6.40 10.15 -8.02
C ASP A 141 7.35 9.45 -7.05
N PRO A 142 8.64 9.83 -7.01
CA PRO A 142 9.54 9.26 -6.01
C PRO A 142 9.06 9.39 -4.57
N ALA A 143 8.24 10.40 -4.27
CA ALA A 143 7.63 10.53 -2.94
C ALA A 143 6.35 9.71 -2.80
N GLY A 144 5.90 9.02 -3.85
CA GLY A 144 4.74 8.14 -3.80
C GLY A 144 5.12 6.74 -3.34
N TRP A 145 4.73 5.72 -4.12
CA TRP A 145 5.00 4.33 -3.73
C TRP A 145 6.49 4.02 -3.60
N THR A 146 7.34 4.64 -4.42
CA THR A 146 8.78 4.43 -4.32
C THR A 146 9.28 4.79 -2.93
N GLY A 147 8.88 5.94 -2.40
CA GLY A 147 9.31 6.39 -1.07
C GLY A 147 8.75 5.50 0.03
N THR A 148 7.48 5.11 -0.10
CA THR A 148 6.85 4.24 0.88
C THR A 148 7.54 2.88 0.94
N LEU A 149 7.84 2.30 -0.23
CA LEU A 149 8.52 1.01 -0.26
C LEU A 149 9.97 1.11 0.18
N ALA A 150 10.64 2.23 -0.06
CA ALA A 150 11.99 2.43 0.46
C ALA A 150 11.98 2.40 1.99
N GLY A 151 10.98 3.02 2.61
CA GLY A 151 10.81 2.95 4.06
C GLY A 151 10.57 1.53 4.55
N PHE A 152 9.77 0.78 3.80
CA PHE A 152 9.52 -0.63 4.12
C PHE A 152 10.83 -1.44 4.05
N VAL A 153 11.63 -1.23 3.01
CA VAL A 153 12.92 -1.93 2.88
C VAL A 153 13.84 -1.59 4.05
N ASP A 154 13.91 -0.31 4.43
CA ASP A 154 14.75 0.12 5.56
C ASP A 154 14.29 -0.55 6.85
N LEU A 155 12.99 -0.63 7.07
CA LEU A 155 12.45 -1.29 8.26
C LEU A 155 12.75 -2.78 8.23
N ALA A 156 12.63 -3.41 7.06
CA ALA A 156 12.93 -4.84 6.91
C ALA A 156 14.41 -5.12 7.19
N ASP A 157 15.29 -4.27 6.67
CA ASP A 157 16.73 -4.42 6.92
C ASP A 157 17.04 -4.31 8.42
N ALA A 158 16.41 -3.36 9.10
CA ALA A 158 16.60 -3.19 10.53
C ALA A 158 16.09 -4.40 11.31
N GLN A 159 14.97 -4.96 10.92
CA GLN A 159 14.41 -6.14 11.58
C GLN A 159 15.28 -7.38 11.37
N ALA A 160 15.83 -7.55 10.18
CA ALA A 160 16.73 -8.66 9.90
C ALA A 160 17.98 -8.56 10.74
N THR A 161 18.56 -7.36 10.86
CA THR A 161 19.77 -7.13 11.65
C THR A 161 19.50 -7.35 13.14
N SER A 162 18.35 -6.92 13.64
CA SER A 162 18.05 -6.98 15.08
C SER A 162 17.80 -8.40 15.58
N LEU A 163 17.72 -9.39 14.69
CA LEU A 163 17.50 -10.76 15.08
C LEU A 163 18.82 -11.51 15.39
N HIS A 164 19.93 -10.85 15.28
CA HIS A 164 21.24 -11.44 15.59
C HIS A 164 21.74 -11.02 16.97
#